data_ff01e7f2f448860c2bb0847d4bb282bf
#
_entry.id   ff01e7f2f448860c2bb0847d4bb282bf
#
_cell.length_a   1.000
_cell.length_b   1.000
_cell.length_c   1.000
_cell.angle_alpha   90.00
_cell.angle_beta   90.00
_cell.angle_gamma   90.00
#
_symmetry.space_group_name_H-M   'P 1'
#
loop_
_entity.id
_entity.type
_entity.pdbx_description
1 polymer ?
#
loop_
_entity_poly.entity_id
_entity_poly.type
_entity_poly.pdbx_seq_one_letter_code
_entity_poly.pdbx_strand_id
1 'polypeptide(L)'
;MYKLSDIGKTVTFELNLKNFAVSNADPDNIESITVTASFTLWRKNPDFEMKLSPEGIWILTKPYEEVSAPGNIGFPEFNFLIYYKNGNCDYVTADTPLSERASKNAFFHAPEKFGSNFVILLDKSFIPEIKENEKYLENIEELCNIDLKKPEERARISNVRKVPGTTKLWRGYHPYKKSRASFSTENIRIKLVNKALSKNKIRSVITLCGDENLNKELGERFFHSMKKIRKAGNQLIIDTSYETVYFEPQSEEYGQTVQKIARFIINHPAPFYIHCRLGSDRTGTMSSILAALCGASWQEITQDYFKTSLAGFGEFRSPRLLEYSYKKLLGKSPAEIPNLQQALSDYFINAGILSQEDITDLRKKLTS
;
A
#
# COMPACT_ATOMS: atom_id res chain seq x y z
N MET A 1 7.02 -22.39 -9.78
CA MET A 1 7.80 -21.42 -10.56
C MET A 1 6.90 -20.97 -11.72
N TYR A 2 7.41 -20.35 -12.77
CA TYR A 2 6.57 -20.08 -13.95
C TYR A 2 7.35 -20.29 -15.24
N LYS A 3 6.61 -20.52 -16.33
CA LYS A 3 7.12 -20.60 -17.69
C LYS A 3 6.29 -19.68 -18.59
N LEU A 4 6.95 -18.99 -19.51
CA LEU A 4 6.30 -18.15 -20.51
C LEU A 4 6.24 -18.89 -21.85
N SER A 5 5.11 -18.81 -22.53
CA SER A 5 4.94 -19.30 -23.89
C SER A 5 4.52 -18.16 -24.82
N ASP A 6 5.39 -17.81 -25.78
CA ASP A 6 5.10 -16.76 -26.75
C ASP A 6 4.07 -17.21 -27.80
N ILE A 7 3.99 -18.52 -28.08
CA ILE A 7 3.07 -19.08 -29.09
C ILE A 7 1.61 -18.90 -28.68
N GLY A 8 1.30 -19.08 -27.38
CA GLY A 8 -0.05 -18.90 -26.84
C GLY A 8 -0.23 -17.64 -25.99
N LYS A 9 0.82 -16.83 -25.83
CA LYS A 9 0.87 -15.72 -24.88
C LYS A 9 0.32 -16.12 -23.50
N THR A 10 0.89 -17.21 -22.93
CA THR A 10 0.44 -17.78 -21.66
C THR A 10 1.55 -17.86 -20.64
N VAL A 11 1.16 -17.75 -19.36
CA VAL A 11 2.00 -18.05 -18.21
C VAL A 11 1.53 -19.35 -17.60
N THR A 12 2.45 -20.31 -17.45
CA THR A 12 2.20 -21.56 -16.72
C THR A 12 2.91 -21.47 -15.37
N PHE A 13 2.15 -21.44 -14.29
CA PHE A 13 2.66 -21.55 -12.92
C PHE A 13 2.88 -23.03 -12.59
N GLU A 14 4.03 -23.34 -12.00
CA GLU A 14 4.39 -24.70 -11.57
C GLU A 14 4.92 -24.66 -10.15
N LEU A 15 4.28 -25.36 -9.23
CA LEU A 15 4.75 -25.51 -7.85
C LEU A 15 5.01 -26.98 -7.52
N ASN A 16 6.28 -27.31 -7.30
CA ASN A 16 6.67 -28.57 -6.69
C ASN A 16 7.07 -28.29 -5.23
N LEU A 17 6.22 -28.71 -4.30
CA LEU A 17 6.44 -28.47 -2.86
C LEU A 17 7.72 -29.10 -2.33
N LYS A 18 8.23 -30.18 -2.97
CA LYS A 18 9.51 -30.79 -2.62
C LYS A 18 10.72 -29.88 -2.83
N ASN A 19 10.54 -28.76 -3.52
CA ASN A 19 11.61 -27.77 -3.72
C ASN A 19 11.69 -26.74 -2.59
N PHE A 20 10.75 -26.72 -1.67
CA PHE A 20 10.67 -25.74 -0.60
C PHE A 20 10.65 -26.40 0.78
N ALA A 21 11.22 -25.73 1.78
CA ALA A 21 11.15 -26.14 3.17
C ALA A 21 9.83 -25.68 3.80
N VAL A 22 8.72 -26.30 3.38
CA VAL A 22 7.38 -26.04 3.94
C VAL A 22 7.11 -27.10 5.01
N SER A 23 6.84 -26.67 6.24
CA SER A 23 6.79 -27.51 7.43
C SER A 23 5.64 -28.52 7.49
N ASN A 24 4.58 -28.35 6.68
CA ASN A 24 3.38 -29.20 6.70
C ASN A 24 2.96 -29.70 5.32
N ALA A 25 3.89 -29.85 4.39
CA ALA A 25 3.61 -30.16 2.98
C ALA A 25 3.26 -31.63 2.71
N ASP A 26 2.56 -32.30 3.63
CA ASP A 26 1.95 -33.59 3.33
C ASP A 26 0.82 -33.38 2.29
N PRO A 27 0.99 -33.90 1.05
CA PRO A 27 0.00 -33.74 -0.02
C PRO A 27 -1.41 -34.16 0.38
N ASP A 28 -1.51 -35.18 1.28
CA ASP A 28 -2.81 -35.70 1.71
C ASP A 28 -3.58 -34.71 2.62
N ASN A 29 -2.91 -33.73 3.20
CA ASN A 29 -3.52 -32.70 4.03
C ASN A 29 -3.85 -31.42 3.27
N ILE A 30 -3.42 -31.30 2.02
CA ILE A 30 -3.70 -30.12 1.21
C ILE A 30 -5.13 -30.19 0.66
N GLU A 31 -5.90 -29.12 0.87
CA GLU A 31 -7.22 -28.92 0.30
C GLU A 31 -7.10 -28.30 -1.10
N SER A 32 -6.39 -27.18 -1.22
CA SER A 32 -6.16 -26.48 -2.48
C SER A 32 -4.91 -25.63 -2.43
N ILE A 33 -4.37 -25.32 -3.61
CA ILE A 33 -3.31 -24.33 -3.78
C ILE A 33 -3.78 -23.30 -4.82
N THR A 34 -3.61 -22.02 -4.52
CA THR A 34 -3.96 -20.94 -5.42
C THR A 34 -2.78 -19.99 -5.64
N VAL A 35 -2.69 -19.40 -6.83
CA VAL A 35 -1.80 -18.28 -7.09
C VAL A 35 -2.47 -17.04 -6.53
N THR A 36 -1.84 -16.40 -5.52
CA THR A 36 -2.23 -15.08 -5.02
C THR A 36 -1.25 -14.04 -5.52
N ALA A 37 -1.74 -12.91 -6.01
CA ALA A 37 -0.92 -12.05 -6.84
C ALA A 37 -1.47 -10.61 -6.90
N SER A 38 -0.67 -9.69 -7.43
CA SER A 38 -1.12 -8.33 -7.72
C SER A 38 -2.34 -8.29 -8.65
N PHE A 39 -2.41 -9.21 -9.60
CA PHE A 39 -3.54 -9.33 -10.55
C PHE A 39 -4.77 -10.05 -9.96
N THR A 40 -4.67 -10.74 -8.83
CA THR A 40 -5.82 -11.25 -8.05
C THR A 40 -6.17 -10.33 -6.88
N LEU A 41 -5.56 -9.16 -6.80
CA LEU A 41 -5.68 -8.21 -5.69
C LEU A 41 -5.33 -8.86 -4.35
N TRP A 42 -4.41 -9.82 -4.34
CA TRP A 42 -3.99 -10.60 -3.17
C TRP A 42 -5.12 -11.34 -2.46
N ARG A 43 -6.25 -11.59 -3.16
CA ARG A 43 -7.42 -12.31 -2.66
C ARG A 43 -7.43 -13.74 -3.22
N LYS A 44 -8.07 -14.66 -2.49
CA LYS A 44 -8.39 -15.99 -3.04
C LYS A 44 -9.31 -15.80 -4.25
N ASN A 45 -8.89 -16.35 -5.40
CA ASN A 45 -9.68 -16.32 -6.61
C ASN A 45 -9.75 -17.76 -7.15
N PRO A 46 -10.95 -18.38 -7.24
CA PRO A 46 -11.12 -19.74 -7.75
C PRO A 46 -10.54 -19.97 -9.15
N ASP A 47 -10.54 -18.93 -10.00
CA ASP A 47 -9.98 -19.01 -11.35
C ASP A 47 -8.45 -19.18 -11.35
N PHE A 48 -7.80 -18.93 -10.20
CA PHE A 48 -6.37 -19.08 -10.00
C PHE A 48 -5.99 -20.26 -9.11
N GLU A 49 -6.92 -21.20 -8.92
CA GLU A 49 -6.63 -22.47 -8.25
C GLU A 49 -5.85 -23.41 -9.15
N MET A 50 -4.80 -24.01 -8.59
CA MET A 50 -3.89 -24.92 -9.29
C MET A 50 -4.42 -26.34 -9.27
N LYS A 51 -4.05 -27.14 -10.29
CA LYS A 51 -4.37 -28.57 -10.39
C LYS A 51 -3.13 -29.40 -10.15
N LEU A 52 -3.27 -30.48 -9.37
CA LEU A 52 -2.18 -31.43 -9.16
C LEU A 52 -2.02 -32.34 -10.37
N SER A 53 -0.82 -32.38 -10.93
CA SER A 53 -0.48 -33.30 -12.03
C SER A 53 -0.14 -34.70 -11.51
N PRO A 54 -0.14 -35.74 -12.39
CA PRO A 54 0.28 -37.09 -12.01
C PRO A 54 1.71 -37.18 -11.47
N GLU A 55 2.58 -36.23 -11.85
CA GLU A 55 3.97 -36.12 -11.41
C GLU A 55 4.11 -35.45 -10.03
N GLY A 56 3.00 -35.07 -9.40
CA GLY A 56 2.99 -34.40 -8.09
C GLY A 56 3.40 -32.93 -8.14
N ILE A 57 3.18 -32.28 -9.28
CA ILE A 57 3.43 -30.84 -9.50
C ILE A 57 2.07 -30.13 -9.59
N TRP A 58 1.89 -29.06 -8.85
CA TRP A 58 0.72 -28.19 -8.97
C TRP A 58 0.93 -27.25 -10.17
N ILE A 59 -0.08 -27.16 -11.05
CA ILE A 59 0.02 -26.46 -12.34
C ILE A 59 -1.22 -25.59 -12.54
N LEU A 60 -1.00 -24.36 -13.07
CA LEU A 60 -2.04 -23.45 -13.56
C LEU A 60 -1.50 -22.73 -14.79
N THR A 61 -2.26 -22.70 -15.89
CA THR A 61 -1.92 -21.92 -17.08
C THR A 61 -2.95 -20.82 -17.30
N LYS A 62 -2.47 -19.60 -17.52
CA LYS A 62 -3.28 -18.40 -17.74
C LYS A 62 -2.79 -17.59 -18.94
N PRO A 63 -3.67 -16.89 -19.67
CA PRO A 63 -3.27 -15.89 -20.67
C PRO A 63 -2.49 -14.74 -20.04
N TYR A 64 -1.58 -14.10 -20.81
CA TYR A 64 -0.82 -12.92 -20.36
C TYR A 64 -1.73 -11.79 -19.90
N GLU A 65 -2.86 -11.59 -20.55
CA GLU A 65 -3.84 -10.55 -20.20
C GLU A 65 -4.44 -10.73 -18.82
N GLU A 66 -4.62 -11.97 -18.34
CA GLU A 66 -5.13 -12.26 -17.01
C GLU A 66 -4.08 -12.10 -15.89
N VAL A 67 -2.80 -12.20 -16.23
CA VAL A 67 -1.69 -12.09 -15.27
C VAL A 67 -0.95 -10.75 -15.35
N SER A 68 -1.40 -9.85 -16.21
CA SER A 68 -0.89 -8.48 -16.23
C SER A 68 -1.24 -7.78 -14.93
N ALA A 69 -0.28 -7.10 -14.33
CA ALA A 69 -0.54 -6.35 -13.10
C ALA A 69 -1.57 -5.26 -13.35
N PRO A 70 -2.58 -5.11 -12.49
CA PRO A 70 -3.41 -3.93 -12.51
C PRO A 70 -2.51 -2.68 -12.46
N GLY A 71 -2.82 -1.70 -13.31
CA GLY A 71 -2.05 -0.47 -13.36
C GLY A 71 -0.78 -0.52 -14.18
N ASN A 72 -0.52 -1.59 -14.90
CA ASN A 72 0.68 -1.73 -15.71
C ASN A 72 1.94 -1.28 -14.96
N ILE A 73 2.09 -1.79 -13.71
CA ILE A 73 3.25 -1.47 -12.86
C ILE A 73 4.53 -2.13 -13.33
N GLY A 74 4.47 -2.89 -14.43
CA GLY A 74 5.61 -3.38 -15.18
C GLY A 74 5.91 -4.85 -14.93
N PHE A 75 5.81 -5.33 -13.71
CA PHE A 75 6.10 -6.72 -13.36
C PHE A 75 5.04 -7.23 -12.38
N PRO A 76 4.22 -8.20 -12.78
CA PRO A 76 3.27 -8.83 -11.87
C PRO A 76 3.99 -9.57 -10.75
N GLU A 77 3.56 -9.33 -9.50
CA GLU A 77 4.05 -10.03 -8.32
C GLU A 77 3.08 -11.15 -7.96
N PHE A 78 3.60 -12.28 -7.48
CA PHE A 78 2.78 -13.41 -7.07
C PHE A 78 3.44 -14.24 -5.96
N ASN A 79 2.61 -15.03 -5.26
CA ASN A 79 2.99 -16.07 -4.32
C ASN A 79 2.05 -17.26 -4.50
N PHE A 80 2.35 -18.39 -3.85
CA PHE A 80 1.42 -19.52 -3.75
C PHE A 80 0.84 -19.57 -2.34
N LEU A 81 -0.47 -19.69 -2.25
CA LEU A 81 -1.20 -19.83 -1.00
C LEU A 81 -1.75 -21.26 -0.91
N ILE A 82 -1.31 -22.01 0.10
CA ILE A 82 -1.68 -23.38 0.36
C ILE A 82 -2.78 -23.38 1.41
N TYR A 83 -3.89 -24.00 1.11
CA TYR A 83 -4.97 -24.25 2.07
C TYR A 83 -4.93 -25.73 2.51
N TYR A 84 -5.04 -25.96 3.80
CA TYR A 84 -5.06 -27.29 4.40
C TYR A 84 -6.47 -27.67 4.84
N LYS A 85 -6.78 -28.99 4.83
CA LYS A 85 -8.08 -29.53 5.27
C LYS A 85 -8.45 -29.19 6.71
N ASN A 86 -7.47 -28.82 7.55
CA ASN A 86 -7.68 -28.36 8.92
C ASN A 86 -8.03 -26.86 9.05
N GLY A 87 -8.19 -26.16 7.93
CA GLY A 87 -8.50 -24.72 7.89
C GLY A 87 -7.29 -23.79 8.03
N ASN A 88 -6.08 -24.33 8.21
CA ASN A 88 -4.86 -23.52 8.20
C ASN A 88 -4.44 -23.16 6.78
N CYS A 89 -3.57 -22.16 6.66
CA CYS A 89 -2.94 -21.82 5.37
C CYS A 89 -1.46 -21.46 5.56
N ASP A 90 -0.67 -21.72 4.52
CA ASP A 90 0.73 -21.34 4.41
C ASP A 90 1.00 -20.66 3.08
N TYR A 91 2.06 -19.85 3.03
CA TYR A 91 2.52 -19.19 1.81
C TYR A 91 3.86 -19.80 1.35
N VAL A 92 3.99 -20.01 0.04
CA VAL A 92 5.29 -20.16 -0.61
C VAL A 92 5.61 -18.83 -1.29
N THR A 93 6.57 -18.12 -0.75
CA THR A 93 7.04 -16.80 -1.19
C THR A 93 8.49 -16.87 -1.65
N ALA A 94 9.02 -15.78 -2.17
CA ALA A 94 10.42 -15.70 -2.55
C ALA A 94 11.39 -15.83 -1.36
N ASP A 95 10.91 -15.61 -0.13
CA ASP A 95 11.69 -15.79 1.10
C ASP A 95 11.54 -17.19 1.70
N THR A 96 10.67 -18.05 1.14
CA THR A 96 10.55 -19.44 1.61
C THR A 96 11.84 -20.21 1.31
N PRO A 97 12.51 -20.78 2.32
CA PRO A 97 13.76 -21.49 2.10
C PRO A 97 13.60 -22.64 1.10
N LEU A 98 14.59 -22.81 0.25
CA LEU A 98 14.65 -23.97 -0.63
C LEU A 98 14.94 -25.23 0.19
N SER A 99 14.39 -26.36 -0.25
CA SER A 99 14.76 -27.66 0.30
C SER A 99 16.22 -27.97 -0.03
N GLU A 100 16.83 -28.87 0.76
CA GLU A 100 18.20 -29.32 0.52
C GLU A 100 18.39 -29.90 -0.90
N ARG A 101 17.37 -30.57 -1.43
CA ARG A 101 17.35 -31.11 -2.79
C ARG A 101 17.38 -29.99 -3.83
N ALA A 102 16.56 -28.95 -3.66
CA ALA A 102 16.48 -27.84 -4.62
C ALA A 102 17.74 -26.98 -4.58
N SER A 103 18.28 -26.71 -3.39
CA SER A 103 19.51 -25.92 -3.22
C SER A 103 20.74 -26.56 -3.85
N LYS A 104 20.77 -27.91 -3.95
CA LYS A 104 21.84 -28.67 -4.60
C LYS A 104 21.60 -28.87 -6.11
N ASN A 105 20.45 -28.47 -6.65
CA ASN A 105 20.12 -28.65 -8.05
C ASN A 105 20.53 -27.41 -8.86
N ALA A 106 21.63 -27.50 -9.60
CA ALA A 106 22.14 -26.41 -10.43
C ALA A 106 21.17 -25.96 -11.57
N PHE A 107 20.16 -26.77 -11.88
CA PHE A 107 19.13 -26.46 -12.91
C PHE A 107 17.87 -25.86 -12.31
N PHE A 108 17.75 -25.79 -10.97
CA PHE A 108 16.63 -25.14 -10.33
C PHE A 108 16.93 -23.66 -10.15
N HIS A 109 16.17 -22.82 -10.81
CA HIS A 109 16.24 -21.38 -10.66
C HIS A 109 14.90 -20.86 -10.13
N ALA A 110 14.94 -20.20 -8.97
CA ALA A 110 13.79 -19.44 -8.50
C ALA A 110 13.55 -18.24 -9.44
N PRO A 111 12.29 -17.80 -9.60
CA PRO A 111 12.01 -16.56 -10.33
C PRO A 111 12.70 -15.35 -9.70
N GLU A 112 12.82 -14.28 -10.47
CA GLU A 112 13.16 -12.97 -9.91
C GLU A 112 12.19 -12.61 -8.77
N LYS A 113 12.66 -11.85 -7.81
CA LYS A 113 11.86 -11.42 -6.66
C LYS A 113 11.80 -9.91 -6.55
N PHE A 114 10.76 -9.45 -5.87
CA PHE A 114 10.65 -8.08 -5.39
C PHE A 114 10.14 -8.11 -3.94
N GLY A 115 10.99 -7.79 -2.99
CA GLY A 115 10.75 -8.08 -1.59
C GLY A 115 10.52 -9.57 -1.36
N SER A 116 9.42 -9.93 -0.69
CA SER A 116 9.04 -11.32 -0.42
C SER A 116 8.27 -12.00 -1.56
N ASN A 117 7.98 -11.29 -2.65
CA ASN A 117 7.16 -11.82 -3.73
C ASN A 117 8.00 -12.30 -4.90
N PHE A 118 7.56 -13.37 -5.56
CA PHE A 118 8.05 -13.73 -6.89
C PHE A 118 7.54 -12.72 -7.92
N VAL A 119 8.30 -12.53 -9.01
CA VAL A 119 7.96 -11.61 -10.10
C VAL A 119 7.83 -12.38 -11.42
N ILE A 120 6.81 -12.04 -12.21
CA ILE A 120 6.68 -12.49 -13.59
C ILE A 120 7.29 -11.44 -14.50
N LEU A 121 8.40 -11.77 -15.17
CA LEU A 121 9.05 -10.89 -16.13
C LEU A 121 8.44 -11.11 -17.52
N LEU A 122 7.28 -10.50 -17.78
CA LEU A 122 6.70 -10.43 -19.13
C LEU A 122 7.59 -9.58 -20.07
N ASP A 123 8.30 -8.61 -19.51
CA ASP A 123 9.29 -7.79 -20.19
C ASP A 123 10.56 -7.67 -19.31
N LYS A 124 11.68 -8.16 -19.82
CA LYS A 124 12.98 -8.11 -19.12
C LYS A 124 13.54 -6.71 -18.96
N SER A 125 13.01 -5.70 -19.64
CA SER A 125 13.40 -4.29 -19.47
C SER A 125 13.13 -3.77 -18.07
N PHE A 126 12.27 -4.43 -17.27
CA PHE A 126 12.00 -4.06 -15.89
C PHE A 126 13.04 -4.53 -14.86
N ILE A 127 13.98 -5.41 -15.23
CA ILE A 127 15.01 -5.90 -14.29
C ILE A 127 15.79 -4.76 -13.60
N PRO A 128 16.27 -3.72 -14.32
CA PRO A 128 16.96 -2.61 -13.67
C PRO A 128 16.07 -1.86 -12.66
N GLU A 129 14.80 -1.66 -12.99
CA GLU A 129 13.84 -1.00 -12.10
C GLU A 129 13.57 -1.83 -10.84
N ILE A 130 13.41 -3.14 -10.97
CA ILE A 130 13.22 -4.06 -9.84
C ILE A 130 14.42 -3.92 -8.88
N LYS A 131 15.64 -4.06 -9.38
CA LYS A 131 16.86 -3.95 -8.58
C LYS A 131 17.05 -2.58 -7.94
N GLU A 132 16.73 -1.52 -8.66
CA GLU A 132 16.80 -0.16 -8.13
C GLU A 132 15.79 0.06 -6.99
N ASN A 133 14.60 -0.49 -7.10
CA ASN A 133 13.52 -0.31 -6.13
C ASN A 133 13.64 -1.25 -4.91
N GLU A 134 14.29 -2.40 -5.06
CA GLU A 134 14.53 -3.36 -3.97
C GLU A 134 15.26 -2.73 -2.78
N LYS A 135 16.18 -1.81 -3.04
CA LYS A 135 16.91 -1.06 -2.00
C LYS A 135 16.00 -0.33 -1.02
N TYR A 136 14.80 0.07 -1.43
CA TYR A 136 13.85 0.74 -0.54
C TYR A 136 13.12 -0.26 0.36
N LEU A 137 12.91 -1.50 -0.10
CA LEU A 137 12.36 -2.58 0.71
C LEU A 137 13.36 -3.07 1.76
N GLU A 138 14.64 -3.06 1.41
CA GLU A 138 15.75 -3.43 2.30
C GLU A 138 16.17 -2.29 3.24
N ASN A 139 15.76 -1.05 2.96
CA ASN A 139 16.12 0.12 3.74
C ASN A 139 15.38 0.14 5.09
N ILE A 140 15.92 -0.59 6.05
CA ILE A 140 15.48 -0.62 7.44
C ILE A 140 16.50 0.15 8.28
N GLU A 141 16.07 1.28 8.81
CA GLU A 141 16.95 2.13 9.60
C GLU A 141 17.09 1.66 11.04
N GLU A 142 18.30 1.46 11.46
CA GLU A 142 18.66 1.22 12.86
C GLU A 142 18.89 2.54 13.60
N LEU A 143 18.61 2.58 14.90
CA LEU A 143 18.71 3.81 15.72
C LEU A 143 20.10 4.44 15.71
N CYS A 144 21.15 3.63 15.63
CA CYS A 144 22.54 4.09 15.61
C CYS A 144 22.92 4.87 14.36
N ASN A 145 22.16 4.69 13.26
CA ASN A 145 22.41 5.32 11.97
C ASN A 145 21.68 6.64 11.79
N ILE A 146 20.86 7.05 12.77
CA ILE A 146 19.98 8.22 12.64
C ILE A 146 20.49 9.38 13.48
N ASP A 147 20.80 10.50 12.86
CA ASP A 147 21.10 11.75 13.57
C ASP A 147 19.83 12.51 13.93
N LEU A 148 19.27 12.18 15.09
CA LEU A 148 18.05 12.80 15.60
C LEU A 148 18.21 14.29 15.95
N LYS A 149 19.40 14.89 15.89
CA LYS A 149 19.59 16.33 16.02
C LYS A 149 19.11 17.07 14.77
N LYS A 150 19.20 16.43 13.61
CA LYS A 150 18.78 17.01 12.32
C LYS A 150 17.24 17.00 12.16
N PRO A 151 16.63 18.15 11.86
CA PRO A 151 15.18 18.24 11.66
C PRO A 151 14.67 17.39 10.50
N GLU A 152 15.44 17.31 9.39
CA GLU A 152 15.12 16.52 8.20
C GLU A 152 15.08 15.03 8.50
N GLU A 153 16.03 14.51 9.31
CA GLU A 153 16.02 13.11 9.72
C GLU A 153 14.80 12.78 10.61
N ARG A 154 14.47 13.68 11.54
CA ARG A 154 13.24 13.51 12.33
C ARG A 154 11.97 13.49 11.47
N ALA A 155 11.89 14.35 10.47
CA ALA A 155 10.76 14.40 9.54
C ALA A 155 10.72 13.11 8.69
N ARG A 156 11.85 12.68 8.14
CA ARG A 156 12.01 11.46 7.35
C ARG A 156 11.55 10.23 8.13
N ILE A 157 12.12 9.99 9.31
CA ILE A 157 11.79 8.81 10.14
C ILE A 157 10.34 8.82 10.62
N SER A 158 9.78 9.96 10.98
CA SER A 158 8.36 10.06 11.36
C SER A 158 7.40 9.94 10.18
N ASN A 159 7.89 10.06 8.96
CA ASN A 159 7.10 10.18 7.73
C ASN A 159 6.09 11.34 7.77
N VAL A 160 6.24 12.30 8.71
CA VAL A 160 5.31 13.41 8.90
C VAL A 160 5.73 14.59 8.05
N ARG A 161 4.83 15.00 7.15
CA ARG A 161 5.03 16.13 6.25
C ARG A 161 3.73 16.79 5.86
N LYS A 162 3.84 18.01 5.36
CA LYS A 162 2.70 18.75 4.83
C LYS A 162 2.29 18.16 3.47
N VAL A 163 1.00 18.06 3.22
CA VAL A 163 0.45 17.64 1.93
C VAL A 163 0.62 18.76 0.91
N PRO A 164 1.12 18.50 -0.31
CA PRO A 164 1.27 19.49 -1.36
C PRO A 164 -0.03 20.24 -1.66
N GLY A 165 0.07 21.49 -2.08
CA GLY A 165 -1.08 22.34 -2.37
C GLY A 165 -1.87 22.80 -1.12
N THR A 166 -1.50 22.38 0.09
CA THR A 166 -2.22 22.72 1.33
C THR A 166 -1.36 23.47 2.35
N THR A 167 -1.98 24.23 3.23
CA THR A 167 -1.32 24.89 4.37
C THR A 167 -1.69 24.26 5.70
N LYS A 168 -2.83 23.54 5.76
CA LYS A 168 -3.46 23.03 7.00
C LYS A 168 -3.57 21.53 7.08
N LEU A 169 -3.00 20.77 6.12
CA LEU A 169 -3.05 19.31 6.12
C LEU A 169 -1.64 18.70 6.18
N TRP A 170 -1.45 17.76 7.09
CA TRP A 170 -0.26 16.93 7.24
C TRP A 170 -0.62 15.47 7.06
N ARG A 171 0.35 14.68 6.60
CA ARG A 171 0.22 13.21 6.50
C ARG A 171 1.42 12.52 7.15
N GLY A 172 1.28 11.23 7.48
CA GLY A 172 2.43 10.47 7.98
C GLY A 172 2.08 9.12 8.59
N TYR A 173 3.02 8.63 9.42
CA TYR A 173 2.94 7.35 10.12
C TYR A 173 1.89 7.37 11.24
N HIS A 174 1.45 6.17 11.67
CA HIS A 174 0.47 6.03 12.76
C HIS A 174 0.98 6.65 14.08
N PRO A 175 0.20 7.51 14.75
CA PRO A 175 0.70 8.26 15.90
C PRO A 175 0.85 7.45 17.18
N TYR A 176 0.31 6.24 17.27
CA TYR A 176 0.32 5.43 18.48
C TYR A 176 0.42 3.91 18.28
N LYS A 177 0.33 3.39 17.06
CA LYS A 177 0.45 1.95 16.77
C LYS A 177 1.79 1.65 16.12
N LYS A 178 2.51 0.66 16.67
CA LYS A 178 3.73 0.13 16.07
C LYS A 178 3.36 -0.77 14.89
N SER A 179 3.59 -0.31 13.67
CA SER A 179 3.28 -1.07 12.47
C SER A 179 4.42 -1.98 12.03
N ARG A 180 5.63 -1.71 12.49
CA ARG A 180 6.86 -2.51 12.33
C ARG A 180 7.43 -2.84 13.71
N ALA A 181 6.67 -3.57 14.52
CA ALA A 181 6.96 -3.78 15.95
C ALA A 181 8.34 -4.42 16.22
N SER A 182 8.87 -5.19 15.27
CA SER A 182 10.22 -5.79 15.34
C SER A 182 11.36 -4.81 15.13
N PHE A 183 11.10 -3.60 14.61
CA PHE A 183 12.16 -2.63 14.32
C PHE A 183 12.52 -1.80 15.56
N SER A 184 13.81 -1.64 15.82
CA SER A 184 14.35 -0.86 16.95
C SER A 184 13.88 0.61 16.94
N THR A 185 13.64 1.17 15.75
CA THR A 185 13.22 2.56 15.53
C THR A 185 11.77 2.86 15.88
N GLU A 186 10.90 1.87 16.05
CA GLU A 186 9.45 2.10 16.15
C GLU A 186 9.03 3.00 17.33
N ASN A 187 9.62 2.80 18.50
CA ASN A 187 9.32 3.65 19.67
C ASN A 187 9.71 5.11 19.41
N ILE A 188 10.86 5.34 18.76
CA ILE A 188 11.34 6.68 18.41
C ILE A 188 10.45 7.30 17.34
N ARG A 189 10.09 6.54 16.31
CA ARG A 189 9.18 6.95 15.24
C ARG A 189 7.87 7.51 15.80
N ILE A 190 7.20 6.75 16.67
CA ILE A 190 5.94 7.17 17.30
C ILE A 190 6.11 8.44 18.14
N LYS A 191 7.21 8.55 18.90
CA LYS A 191 7.53 9.77 19.66
C LYS A 191 7.74 10.97 18.74
N LEU A 192 8.43 10.80 17.63
CA LEU A 192 8.67 11.85 16.63
C LEU A 192 7.37 12.28 15.94
N VAL A 193 6.48 11.33 15.59
CA VAL A 193 5.15 11.64 15.05
C VAL A 193 4.40 12.55 16.04
N ASN A 194 4.27 12.15 17.31
CA ASN A 194 3.54 12.95 18.30
C ASN A 194 4.18 14.32 18.55
N LYS A 195 5.52 14.40 18.54
CA LYS A 195 6.23 15.69 18.61
C LYS A 195 5.90 16.57 17.42
N ALA A 196 5.81 16.00 16.22
CA ALA A 196 5.44 16.72 15.00
C ALA A 196 3.97 17.18 15.05
N LEU A 197 3.04 16.34 15.52
CA LEU A 197 1.63 16.72 15.72
C LEU A 197 1.50 17.92 16.66
N SER A 198 2.20 17.88 17.80
CA SER A 198 2.19 18.97 18.78
C SER A 198 2.81 20.25 18.21
N LYS A 199 3.97 20.15 17.52
CA LYS A 199 4.66 21.29 16.88
C LYS A 199 3.78 21.98 15.84
N ASN A 200 3.06 21.20 15.03
CA ASN A 200 2.17 21.72 13.98
C ASN A 200 0.76 22.04 14.52
N LYS A 201 0.57 21.99 15.85
CA LYS A 201 -0.70 22.32 16.52
C LYS A 201 -1.90 21.59 15.92
N ILE A 202 -1.73 20.30 15.56
CA ILE A 202 -2.80 19.49 14.98
C ILE A 202 -4.01 19.44 15.90
N ARG A 203 -5.18 19.70 15.35
CA ARG A 203 -6.45 19.76 16.10
C ARG A 203 -7.43 18.66 15.71
N SER A 204 -7.30 18.13 14.49
CA SER A 204 -8.17 17.07 13.97
C SER A 204 -7.36 15.97 13.30
N VAL A 205 -7.80 14.73 13.43
CA VAL A 205 -7.09 13.54 12.90
C VAL A 205 -8.03 12.68 12.09
N ILE A 206 -7.54 12.18 10.94
CA ILE A 206 -8.23 11.24 10.05
C ILE A 206 -7.43 9.94 10.03
N THR A 207 -8.03 8.87 10.54
CA THR A 207 -7.47 7.53 10.63
C THR A 207 -8.12 6.64 9.55
N LEU A 208 -7.31 6.05 8.66
CA LEU A 208 -7.76 5.27 7.49
C LEU A 208 -7.55 3.75 7.64
N CYS A 209 -7.38 3.24 8.84
CA CYS A 209 -7.05 1.83 9.07
C CYS A 209 -7.91 1.17 10.15
N GLY A 210 -9.10 1.69 10.38
CA GLY A 210 -9.99 1.21 11.42
C GLY A 210 -9.43 1.43 12.82
N ASP A 211 -10.23 1.16 13.83
CA ASP A 211 -9.85 1.38 15.24
C ASP A 211 -10.51 0.41 16.22
N GLU A 212 -11.04 -0.72 15.73
CA GLU A 212 -11.88 -1.65 16.52
C GLU A 212 -11.19 -2.17 17.79
N ASN A 213 -9.86 -2.30 17.79
CA ASN A 213 -9.08 -2.84 18.91
C ASN A 213 -8.27 -1.80 19.68
N LEU A 214 -8.40 -0.54 19.36
CA LEU A 214 -7.53 0.53 19.87
C LEU A 214 -7.61 0.69 21.40
N ASN A 215 -8.78 0.54 21.97
CA ASN A 215 -8.97 0.68 23.42
C ASN A 215 -8.26 -0.42 24.23
N LYS A 216 -8.03 -1.61 23.64
CA LYS A 216 -7.29 -2.72 24.25
C LYS A 216 -5.78 -2.58 24.10
N GLU A 217 -5.31 -2.05 22.95
CA GLU A 217 -3.88 -1.91 22.66
C GLU A 217 -3.24 -0.65 23.27
N LEU A 218 -4.02 0.39 23.52
CA LEU A 218 -3.49 1.71 23.86
C LEU A 218 -3.25 1.96 25.33
N GLY A 219 -3.98 1.34 26.24
CA GLY A 219 -3.82 1.53 27.69
C GLY A 219 -3.31 2.92 28.07
N GLU A 220 -2.31 2.98 28.96
CA GLU A 220 -1.68 4.23 29.42
C GLU A 220 -0.77 4.93 28.40
N ARG A 221 -0.50 4.31 27.25
CA ARG A 221 0.43 4.81 26.21
C ARG A 221 -0.17 5.82 25.24
N PHE A 222 -1.43 6.20 25.42
CA PHE A 222 -2.08 7.19 24.58
C PHE A 222 -1.48 8.58 24.80
N PHE A 223 -0.80 9.12 23.81
CA PHE A 223 -0.18 10.44 23.95
C PHE A 223 -1.22 11.53 24.23
N HIS A 224 -0.87 12.48 25.08
CA HIS A 224 -1.77 13.51 25.59
C HIS A 224 -2.49 14.29 24.45
N SER A 225 -1.79 14.60 23.38
CA SER A 225 -2.36 15.29 22.21
C SER A 225 -3.51 14.50 21.55
N MET A 226 -3.32 13.19 21.35
CA MET A 226 -4.36 12.33 20.77
C MET A 226 -5.56 12.16 21.69
N LYS A 227 -5.33 11.98 23.00
CA LYS A 227 -6.42 11.93 24.00
C LYS A 227 -7.28 13.20 23.93
N LYS A 228 -6.65 14.38 23.84
CA LYS A 228 -7.35 15.66 23.76
C LYS A 228 -8.18 15.77 22.47
N ILE A 229 -7.61 15.41 21.32
CA ILE A 229 -8.28 15.40 20.02
C ILE A 229 -9.50 14.48 20.06
N ARG A 230 -9.33 13.25 20.56
CA ARG A 230 -10.41 12.26 20.65
C ARG A 230 -11.53 12.71 21.60
N LYS A 231 -11.17 13.24 22.79
CA LYS A 231 -12.15 13.76 23.75
C LYS A 231 -12.97 14.94 23.19
N ALA A 232 -12.37 15.71 22.27
CA ALA A 232 -13.04 16.83 21.60
C ALA A 232 -13.91 16.39 20.39
N GLY A 233 -14.00 15.10 20.07
CA GLY A 233 -14.72 14.60 18.89
C GLY A 233 -14.04 14.92 17.57
N ASN A 234 -12.76 15.29 17.58
CA ASN A 234 -12.02 15.74 16.39
C ASN A 234 -11.20 14.61 15.75
N GLN A 235 -11.69 13.37 15.81
CA GLN A 235 -11.10 12.21 15.13
C GLN A 235 -12.16 11.54 14.25
N LEU A 236 -11.85 11.42 12.96
CA LEU A 236 -12.57 10.58 12.01
C LEU A 236 -11.84 9.24 11.91
N ILE A 237 -12.59 8.14 12.01
CA ILE A 237 -12.07 6.79 11.84
C ILE A 237 -12.81 6.14 10.68
N ILE A 238 -12.06 5.71 9.67
CA ILE A 238 -12.54 4.98 8.50
C ILE A 238 -11.69 3.72 8.40
N ASP A 239 -12.30 2.60 8.08
CA ASP A 239 -11.59 1.40 7.65
C ASP A 239 -11.76 1.27 6.14
N THR A 240 -10.73 1.60 5.39
CA THR A 240 -10.65 1.40 3.95
C THR A 240 -9.48 0.51 3.62
N SER A 241 -9.59 -0.25 2.54
CA SER A 241 -8.59 -1.24 2.17
C SER A 241 -7.53 -0.67 1.19
N TYR A 242 -6.44 -1.40 1.06
CA TYR A 242 -5.41 -1.17 0.04
C TYR A 242 -6.01 -1.34 -1.37
N GLU A 243 -6.83 -2.36 -1.54
CA GLU A 243 -7.48 -2.68 -2.80
C GLU A 243 -8.44 -1.59 -3.23
N THR A 244 -9.30 -1.14 -2.31
CA THR A 244 -10.26 -0.06 -2.57
C THR A 244 -9.57 1.19 -3.11
N VAL A 245 -8.47 1.64 -2.47
CA VAL A 245 -7.84 2.90 -2.85
C VAL A 245 -7.07 2.85 -4.16
N TYR A 246 -6.53 1.68 -4.57
CA TYR A 246 -5.76 1.58 -5.81
C TYR A 246 -6.55 0.98 -6.97
N PHE A 247 -7.34 -0.07 -6.70
CA PHE A 247 -7.91 -0.89 -7.76
C PHE A 247 -9.41 -0.70 -7.96
N GLU A 248 -10.09 -0.14 -6.94
CA GLU A 248 -11.54 0.08 -6.97
C GLU A 248 -11.92 1.57 -6.72
N PRO A 249 -11.20 2.56 -7.32
CA PRO A 249 -11.44 3.98 -7.00
C PRO A 249 -12.78 4.51 -7.53
N GLN A 250 -13.50 3.74 -8.35
CA GLN A 250 -14.84 4.04 -8.82
C GLN A 250 -15.92 3.35 -7.97
N SER A 251 -15.55 2.59 -6.94
CA SER A 251 -16.51 1.93 -6.06
C SER A 251 -17.26 2.93 -5.19
N GLU A 252 -18.44 2.54 -4.75
CA GLU A 252 -19.23 3.31 -3.80
C GLU A 252 -18.48 3.53 -2.49
N GLU A 253 -17.74 2.51 -1.99
CA GLU A 253 -16.93 2.59 -0.78
C GLU A 253 -15.86 3.67 -0.88
N TYR A 254 -15.17 3.75 -2.04
CA TYR A 254 -14.18 4.81 -2.28
C TYR A 254 -14.83 6.19 -2.28
N GLY A 255 -15.95 6.36 -2.99
CA GLY A 255 -16.71 7.60 -3.03
C GLY A 255 -17.16 8.05 -1.64
N GLN A 256 -17.73 7.14 -0.86
CA GLN A 256 -18.12 7.39 0.53
C GLN A 256 -16.92 7.78 1.42
N THR A 257 -15.76 7.16 1.19
CA THR A 257 -14.52 7.48 1.92
C THR A 257 -14.08 8.92 1.62
N VAL A 258 -14.04 9.32 0.36
CA VAL A 258 -13.72 10.70 -0.06
C VAL A 258 -14.73 11.69 0.54
N GLN A 259 -16.01 11.40 0.46
CA GLN A 259 -17.08 12.25 0.98
C GLN A 259 -16.97 12.43 2.51
N LYS A 260 -16.77 11.35 3.27
CA LYS A 260 -16.59 11.41 4.73
C LYS A 260 -15.38 12.25 5.11
N ILE A 261 -14.25 12.09 4.40
CA ILE A 261 -13.04 12.88 4.63
C ILE A 261 -13.30 14.38 4.37
N ALA A 262 -13.89 14.71 3.22
CA ALA A 262 -14.17 16.10 2.85
C ALA A 262 -15.09 16.77 3.88
N ARG A 263 -16.21 16.16 4.20
CA ARG A 263 -17.17 16.69 5.19
C ARG A 263 -16.56 16.81 6.59
N PHE A 264 -15.71 15.87 7.01
CA PHE A 264 -15.00 15.98 8.26
C PHE A 264 -14.06 17.20 8.26
N ILE A 265 -13.29 17.41 7.19
CA ILE A 265 -12.39 18.57 7.08
C ILE A 265 -13.18 19.88 7.13
N ILE A 266 -14.28 19.98 6.40
CA ILE A 266 -15.13 21.19 6.36
C ILE A 266 -15.63 21.54 7.78
N ASN A 267 -16.12 20.54 8.52
CA ASN A 267 -16.83 20.74 9.78
C ASN A 267 -15.95 20.74 11.05
N HIS A 268 -14.64 20.39 10.94
CA HIS A 268 -13.78 20.29 12.11
C HIS A 268 -12.63 21.32 12.10
N PRO A 269 -12.02 21.57 13.26
CA PRO A 269 -10.99 22.59 13.38
C PRO A 269 -9.66 22.15 12.71
N ALA A 270 -9.10 23.01 11.87
CA ALA A 270 -7.74 22.88 11.35
C ALA A 270 -6.69 23.20 12.41
N PRO A 271 -5.43 22.74 12.31
CA PRO A 271 -4.87 21.89 11.26
C PRO A 271 -5.20 20.40 11.40
N PHE A 272 -5.11 19.68 10.27
CA PHE A 272 -5.46 18.28 10.15
C PHE A 272 -4.25 17.36 10.01
N TYR A 273 -4.38 16.12 10.46
CA TYR A 273 -3.44 15.04 10.22
C TYR A 273 -4.16 13.82 9.66
N ILE A 274 -3.71 13.30 8.51
CA ILE A 274 -4.25 12.09 7.89
C ILE A 274 -3.22 10.97 7.94
N HIS A 275 -3.62 9.78 8.34
CA HIS A 275 -2.74 8.62 8.45
C HIS A 275 -3.47 7.29 8.26
N CYS A 276 -2.70 6.24 7.93
CA CYS A 276 -3.08 4.84 8.09
C CYS A 276 -2.09 4.15 9.02
N ARG A 277 -1.59 2.94 8.66
CA ARG A 277 -0.54 2.26 9.43
C ARG A 277 0.82 2.90 9.20
N LEU A 278 1.35 2.81 7.97
CA LEU A 278 2.65 3.34 7.58
C LEU A 278 2.59 4.78 7.04
N GLY A 279 1.41 5.22 6.62
CA GLY A 279 1.24 6.48 5.91
C GLY A 279 1.52 6.37 4.40
N SER A 280 1.58 5.15 3.88
CA SER A 280 1.93 4.81 2.50
C SER A 280 0.70 4.79 1.59
N ASP A 281 -0.04 3.69 1.57
CA ASP A 281 -1.09 3.37 0.60
C ASP A 281 -2.35 4.24 0.76
N ARG A 282 -3.21 3.91 1.71
CA ARG A 282 -4.48 4.60 1.95
C ARG A 282 -4.29 6.09 2.19
N THR A 283 -3.30 6.44 3.00
CA THR A 283 -2.90 7.84 3.25
C THR A 283 -2.35 8.47 1.98
N GLY A 284 -1.51 7.75 1.23
CA GLY A 284 -0.92 8.23 -0.02
C GLY A 284 -1.98 8.63 -1.02
N THR A 285 -2.93 7.72 -1.27
CA THR A 285 -4.00 7.96 -2.24
C THR A 285 -4.97 9.04 -1.77
N MET A 286 -5.49 8.99 -0.54
CA MET A 286 -6.44 9.98 -0.06
C MET A 286 -5.82 11.38 0.05
N SER A 287 -4.58 11.50 0.52
CA SER A 287 -3.89 12.80 0.57
C SER A 287 -3.55 13.34 -0.81
N SER A 288 -3.30 12.48 -1.81
CA SER A 288 -3.08 12.91 -3.20
C SER A 288 -4.33 13.53 -3.83
N ILE A 289 -5.51 12.93 -3.58
CA ILE A 289 -6.79 13.51 -4.01
C ILE A 289 -6.99 14.89 -3.40
N LEU A 290 -6.77 15.03 -2.08
CA LEU A 290 -6.88 16.34 -1.41
C LEU A 290 -5.86 17.35 -1.94
N ALA A 291 -4.63 16.91 -2.23
CA ALA A 291 -3.59 17.74 -2.83
C ALA A 291 -4.00 18.26 -4.21
N ALA A 292 -4.48 17.36 -5.08
CA ALA A 292 -4.93 17.72 -6.41
C ALA A 292 -6.15 18.68 -6.38
N LEU A 293 -7.14 18.41 -5.53
CA LEU A 293 -8.27 19.33 -5.31
C LEU A 293 -7.83 20.70 -4.80
N CYS A 294 -6.69 20.79 -4.11
CA CYS A 294 -6.09 22.06 -3.65
C CYS A 294 -5.08 22.66 -4.65
N GLY A 295 -4.95 22.11 -5.86
CA GLY A 295 -4.14 22.69 -6.94
C GLY A 295 -2.70 22.22 -7.00
N ALA A 296 -2.31 21.18 -6.28
CA ALA A 296 -1.00 20.55 -6.44
C ALA A 296 -0.87 19.92 -7.83
N SER A 297 0.30 20.08 -8.44
CA SER A 297 0.65 19.43 -9.69
C SER A 297 0.86 17.92 -9.51
N TRP A 298 0.71 17.16 -10.60
CA TRP A 298 0.99 15.72 -10.57
C TRP A 298 2.43 15.40 -10.14
N GLN A 299 3.38 16.23 -10.54
CA GLN A 299 4.78 16.10 -10.14
C GLN A 299 4.97 16.26 -8.62
N GLU A 300 4.36 17.27 -8.00
CA GLU A 300 4.42 17.48 -6.55
C GLU A 300 3.78 16.32 -5.79
N ILE A 301 2.66 15.81 -6.29
CA ILE A 301 1.93 14.67 -5.72
C ILE A 301 2.79 13.41 -5.75
N THR A 302 3.38 13.06 -6.88
CA THR A 302 4.21 11.86 -7.03
C THR A 302 5.51 11.94 -6.24
N GLN A 303 6.14 13.09 -6.18
CA GLN A 303 7.31 13.33 -5.33
C GLN A 303 6.97 13.18 -3.85
N ASP A 304 5.82 13.70 -3.40
CA ASP A 304 5.39 13.50 -2.02
C ASP A 304 5.08 12.04 -1.74
N TYR A 305 4.37 11.38 -2.63
CA TYR A 305 4.02 9.96 -2.49
C TYR A 305 5.29 9.09 -2.32
N PHE A 306 6.29 9.30 -3.15
CA PHE A 306 7.56 8.58 -3.11
C PHE A 306 8.36 8.78 -1.81
N LYS A 307 8.25 9.93 -1.13
CA LYS A 307 8.99 10.21 0.12
C LYS A 307 8.76 9.16 1.21
N THR A 308 7.66 8.43 1.17
CA THR A 308 7.40 7.35 2.13
C THR A 308 8.40 6.20 1.99
N SER A 309 8.90 5.92 0.78
CA SER A 309 9.93 4.91 0.51
C SER A 309 11.28 5.24 1.17
N LEU A 310 11.49 6.51 1.54
CA LEU A 310 12.72 6.98 2.19
C LEU A 310 12.62 6.96 3.73
N ALA A 311 11.50 6.56 4.31
CA ALA A 311 11.25 6.69 5.75
C ALA A 311 11.95 5.61 6.62
N GLY A 312 12.72 4.71 6.01
CA GLY A 312 13.55 3.72 6.72
C GLY A 312 12.76 2.65 7.47
N PHE A 313 11.67 2.19 6.91
CA PHE A 313 10.88 1.07 7.46
C PHE A 313 10.58 -0.04 6.44
N GLY A 314 11.46 -0.17 5.43
CA GLY A 314 11.36 -1.25 4.44
C GLY A 314 10.07 -1.20 3.64
N GLU A 315 9.74 -0.05 3.07
CA GLU A 315 8.50 0.15 2.31
C GLU A 315 8.81 0.79 0.95
N PHE A 316 8.22 0.25 -0.07
CA PHE A 316 8.21 0.85 -1.41
C PHE A 316 6.82 0.75 -2.02
N ARG A 317 6.39 1.82 -2.67
CA ARG A 317 5.22 1.81 -3.54
C ARG A 317 5.52 2.59 -4.80
N SER A 318 5.33 1.94 -5.93
CA SER A 318 5.51 2.59 -7.23
C SER A 318 4.50 3.72 -7.42
N PRO A 319 4.91 4.91 -7.86
CA PRO A 319 3.99 5.96 -8.29
C PRO A 319 3.00 5.52 -9.38
N ARG A 320 3.33 4.46 -10.15
CA ARG A 320 2.43 3.87 -11.14
C ARG A 320 1.15 3.30 -10.52
N LEU A 321 1.19 2.81 -9.27
CA LEU A 321 -0.03 2.41 -8.55
C LEU A 321 -0.97 3.59 -8.33
N LEU A 322 -0.42 4.73 -7.94
CA LEU A 322 -1.20 5.95 -7.77
C LEU A 322 -1.75 6.44 -9.13
N GLU A 323 -0.91 6.44 -10.16
CA GLU A 323 -1.31 6.78 -11.53
C GLU A 323 -2.44 5.90 -12.04
N TYR A 324 -2.38 4.60 -11.75
CA TYR A 324 -3.44 3.66 -12.11
C TYR A 324 -4.79 4.01 -11.48
N SER A 325 -4.81 4.32 -10.18
CA SER A 325 -6.02 4.77 -9.48
C SER A 325 -6.62 6.01 -10.15
N TYR A 326 -5.78 7.00 -10.43
CA TYR A 326 -6.21 8.22 -11.12
C TYR A 326 -6.69 7.97 -12.55
N LYS A 327 -6.01 7.09 -13.29
CA LYS A 327 -6.41 6.73 -14.66
C LYS A 327 -7.78 6.05 -14.68
N LYS A 328 -8.08 5.22 -13.68
CA LYS A 328 -9.44 4.68 -13.53
C LYS A 328 -10.47 5.76 -13.24
N LEU A 329 -10.16 6.74 -12.38
CA LEU A 329 -11.08 7.85 -12.09
C LEU A 329 -11.33 8.73 -13.30
N LEU A 330 -10.27 9.11 -14.03
CA LEU A 330 -10.29 10.20 -15.01
C LEU A 330 -10.24 9.74 -16.47
N GLY A 331 -10.08 8.42 -16.71
CA GLY A 331 -10.01 7.83 -18.05
C GLY A 331 -8.67 8.01 -18.77
N LYS A 332 -7.73 8.79 -18.21
CA LYS A 332 -6.38 9.04 -18.78
C LYS A 332 -5.35 9.32 -17.69
N SER A 333 -4.05 9.28 -18.05
CA SER A 333 -2.98 9.57 -17.11
C SER A 333 -3.08 10.99 -16.56
N PRO A 334 -2.90 11.20 -15.25
CA PRO A 334 -2.87 12.55 -14.65
C PRO A 334 -1.79 13.45 -15.24
N ALA A 335 -0.69 12.88 -15.73
CA ALA A 335 0.37 13.63 -16.40
C ALA A 335 -0.08 14.26 -17.73
N GLU A 336 -1.14 13.74 -18.34
CA GLU A 336 -1.72 14.20 -19.60
C GLU A 336 -2.86 15.22 -19.40
N ILE A 337 -3.21 15.52 -18.13
CA ILE A 337 -4.33 16.39 -17.78
C ILE A 337 -3.80 17.80 -17.48
N PRO A 338 -4.09 18.81 -18.31
CA PRO A 338 -3.58 20.16 -18.10
C PRO A 338 -4.04 20.81 -16.80
N ASN A 339 -5.25 20.51 -16.36
CA ASN A 339 -5.83 21.01 -15.10
C ASN A 339 -6.40 19.86 -14.29
N LEU A 340 -5.52 19.20 -13.52
CA LEU A 340 -5.87 18.05 -12.69
C LEU A 340 -6.90 18.43 -11.60
N GLN A 341 -6.79 19.64 -11.05
CA GLN A 341 -7.71 20.16 -10.05
C GLN A 341 -9.16 20.21 -10.58
N GLN A 342 -9.34 20.76 -11.78
CA GLN A 342 -10.66 20.83 -12.39
C GLN A 342 -11.19 19.47 -12.77
N ALA A 343 -10.37 18.61 -13.39
CA ALA A 343 -10.79 17.28 -13.80
C ALA A 343 -11.28 16.42 -12.62
N LEU A 344 -10.57 16.44 -11.49
CA LEU A 344 -11.03 15.74 -10.28
C LEU A 344 -12.30 16.37 -9.67
N SER A 345 -12.40 17.69 -9.69
CA SER A 345 -13.59 18.39 -9.20
C SER A 345 -14.82 17.97 -10.00
N ASP A 346 -14.71 17.99 -11.32
CA ASP A 346 -15.79 17.60 -12.24
C ASP A 346 -16.18 16.14 -12.04
N TYR A 347 -15.17 15.24 -11.87
CA TYR A 347 -15.42 13.84 -11.59
C TYR A 347 -16.27 13.65 -10.32
N PHE A 348 -15.85 14.24 -9.18
CA PHE A 348 -16.56 14.05 -7.91
C PHE A 348 -17.94 14.73 -7.89
N ILE A 349 -18.13 15.83 -8.61
CA ILE A 349 -19.43 16.49 -8.77
C ILE A 349 -20.36 15.63 -9.63
N ASN A 350 -19.88 15.17 -10.79
CA ASN A 350 -20.69 14.37 -11.73
C ASN A 350 -21.07 13.01 -11.15
N ALA A 351 -20.20 12.42 -10.31
CA ALA A 351 -20.48 11.19 -9.58
C ALA A 351 -21.39 11.40 -8.34
N GLY A 352 -21.78 12.65 -8.03
CA GLY A 352 -22.61 12.95 -6.85
C GLY A 352 -21.91 12.72 -5.50
N ILE A 353 -20.59 12.61 -5.49
CA ILE A 353 -19.79 12.36 -4.28
C ILE A 353 -19.61 13.65 -3.47
N LEU A 354 -19.29 14.75 -4.15
CA LEU A 354 -19.12 16.08 -3.57
C LEU A 354 -19.92 17.11 -4.37
N SER A 355 -20.47 18.12 -3.70
CA SER A 355 -21.05 19.29 -4.36
C SER A 355 -19.95 20.32 -4.71
N GLN A 356 -20.29 21.30 -5.56
CA GLN A 356 -19.39 22.44 -5.85
C GLN A 356 -19.10 23.22 -4.57
N GLU A 357 -20.05 23.35 -3.66
CA GLU A 357 -19.90 23.99 -2.35
C GLU A 357 -18.92 23.21 -1.47
N ASP A 358 -19.09 21.86 -1.36
CA ASP A 358 -18.16 21.01 -0.62
C ASP A 358 -16.71 21.20 -1.09
N ILE A 359 -16.47 21.26 -2.40
CA ILE A 359 -15.12 21.45 -2.97
C ILE A 359 -14.57 22.83 -2.64
N THR A 360 -15.39 23.85 -2.72
CA THR A 360 -15.00 25.22 -2.42
C THR A 360 -14.62 25.38 -0.95
N ASP A 361 -15.44 24.87 -0.05
CA ASP A 361 -15.23 24.94 1.40
C ASP A 361 -14.03 24.08 1.83
N LEU A 362 -13.87 22.88 1.25
CA LEU A 362 -12.70 22.03 1.46
C LEU A 362 -11.40 22.77 1.10
N ARG A 363 -11.35 23.37 -0.09
CA ARG A 363 -10.19 24.17 -0.54
C ARG A 363 -9.89 25.31 0.41
N LYS A 364 -10.87 26.13 0.71
CA LYS A 364 -10.75 27.25 1.65
C LYS A 364 -10.21 26.77 3.00
N LYS A 365 -10.73 25.65 3.51
CA LYS A 365 -10.32 25.10 4.81
C LYS A 365 -8.89 24.60 4.83
N LEU A 366 -8.37 24.07 3.72
CA LEU A 366 -7.04 23.48 3.62
C LEU A 366 -5.96 24.46 3.18
N THR A 367 -6.32 25.58 2.51
CA THR A 367 -5.35 26.52 1.92
C THR A 367 -5.24 27.86 2.62
N SER A 368 -6.22 28.25 3.44
CA SER A 368 -6.26 29.56 4.15
C SER A 368 -5.62 29.57 5.55
#